data_b8608fc69b07a6fb14b0ec640a5de76a
#
_entry.id   b8608fc69b07a6fb14b0ec640a5de76a
#
_cell.length_a   1.000
_cell.length_b   1.000
_cell.length_c   1.000
_cell.angle_alpha   90.00
_cell.angle_beta   90.00
_cell.angle_gamma   90.00
#
_symmetry.space_group_name_H-M   'P 1'
#
loop_
_entity.id
_entity.type
_entity.pdbx_description
1 polymer ?
#
loop_
_entity_poly.entity_id
_entity_poly.type
_entity_poly.pdbx_seq_one_letter_code
_entity_poly.pdbx_strand_id
1 'polypeptide(L)'
;MSHNDLAIIFVSNGPGELATWVNPLAKELHKQIKLKPRVHNSSKSLNLVLVPCPNATGNEIIAAKKWFQFEKIIKAKNFWKLLLNPKKFGSWPSNGLVIFLGGDQFWSVLLSARLGYLHMTYAEWIARWPFWNNRIVAMSERIVDKLPKRIQPRCSVIGDLTADLTETAKIDNPLPSGKWIALLPGSKSAKLKIGIPFFLEVADKISKSMPDCQFLIPLAPTTNINELKYFSSSKNPISKQYESGIKSITKANEKE
;
A
#
# COMPACT_ATOMS: atom_id res chain seq x y z
N MET A 1 -14.06 27.73 -9.28
CA MET A 1 -12.93 26.87 -9.65
C MET A 1 -12.52 27.21 -11.06
N SER A 2 -11.24 27.43 -11.31
CA SER A 2 -10.78 27.71 -12.67
C SER A 2 -10.99 26.48 -13.55
N HIS A 3 -11.31 26.65 -14.83
CA HIS A 3 -11.47 25.56 -15.82
C HIS A 3 -10.20 24.67 -15.95
N ASN A 4 -9.08 25.06 -15.34
CA ASN A 4 -7.78 24.42 -15.43
C ASN A 4 -7.39 23.60 -14.19
N ASP A 5 -8.25 23.53 -13.15
CA ASP A 5 -7.95 22.72 -11.97
C ASP A 5 -8.00 21.21 -12.30
N LEU A 6 -7.05 20.46 -11.75
CA LEU A 6 -6.90 19.01 -12.00
C LEU A 6 -6.92 18.25 -10.69
N ALA A 7 -7.79 17.25 -10.60
CA ALA A 7 -7.74 16.28 -9.50
C ALA A 7 -6.98 15.02 -9.91
N ILE A 8 -6.00 14.62 -9.12
CA ILE A 8 -5.34 13.32 -9.23
C ILE A 8 -5.84 12.47 -8.05
N ILE A 9 -6.42 11.33 -8.34
CA ILE A 9 -7.01 10.43 -7.35
C ILE A 9 -6.25 9.11 -7.39
N PHE A 10 -5.54 8.80 -6.32
CA PHE A 10 -4.97 7.48 -6.11
C PHE A 10 -6.04 6.55 -5.56
N VAL A 11 -6.19 5.38 -6.17
CA VAL A 11 -7.09 4.32 -5.72
C VAL A 11 -6.27 3.16 -5.19
N SER A 12 -6.49 2.79 -3.94
CA SER A 12 -5.79 1.70 -3.28
C SER A 12 -6.65 1.08 -2.18
N ASN A 13 -6.20 0.00 -1.55
CA ASN A 13 -6.97 -0.67 -0.50
C ASN A 13 -6.13 -1.15 0.68
N GLY A 14 -4.90 -1.56 0.46
CA GLY A 14 -4.09 -2.23 1.46
C GLY A 14 -2.96 -1.39 2.03
N PRO A 15 -2.48 -1.74 3.23
CA PRO A 15 -1.38 -1.02 3.86
C PRO A 15 -0.06 -1.17 3.11
N GLY A 16 0.17 -2.32 2.46
CA GLY A 16 1.35 -2.57 1.64
C GLY A 16 1.38 -1.63 0.45
N GLU A 17 0.35 -1.64 -0.37
CA GLU A 17 0.21 -0.81 -1.56
C GLU A 17 0.27 0.69 -1.23
N LEU A 18 -0.30 1.08 -0.09
CA LEU A 18 -0.20 2.47 0.39
C LEU A 18 1.24 2.87 0.71
N ALA A 19 2.00 2.00 1.36
CA ALA A 19 3.38 2.27 1.73
C ALA A 19 4.33 2.25 0.54
N THR A 20 4.17 1.25 -0.35
CA THR A 20 5.15 0.94 -1.39
C THR A 20 4.85 1.62 -2.74
N TRP A 21 3.59 1.93 -3.02
CA TRP A 21 3.20 2.52 -4.31
C TRP A 21 2.59 3.92 -4.16
N VAL A 22 1.55 4.07 -3.29
CA VAL A 22 0.83 5.36 -3.18
C VAL A 22 1.72 6.46 -2.60
N ASN A 23 2.37 6.19 -1.47
CA ASN A 23 3.18 7.19 -0.77
C ASN A 23 4.38 7.68 -1.60
N PRO A 24 5.23 6.82 -2.19
CA PRO A 24 6.34 7.28 -3.03
C PRO A 24 5.86 8.06 -4.25
N LEU A 25 4.84 7.54 -4.96
CA LEU A 25 4.31 8.20 -6.14
C LEU A 25 3.68 9.55 -5.81
N ALA A 26 2.93 9.66 -4.69
CA ALA A 26 2.34 10.92 -4.26
C ALA A 26 3.42 11.97 -3.92
N LYS A 27 4.50 11.56 -3.24
CA LYS A 27 5.63 12.43 -2.93
C LYS A 27 6.34 12.92 -4.19
N GLU A 28 6.64 12.02 -5.12
CA GLU A 28 7.32 12.40 -6.36
C GLU A 28 6.44 13.28 -7.24
N LEU A 29 5.16 12.97 -7.42
CA LEU A 29 4.23 13.83 -8.15
C LEU A 29 4.10 15.21 -7.51
N HIS A 30 4.04 15.29 -6.19
CA HIS A 30 3.98 16.58 -5.49
C HIS A 30 5.24 17.42 -5.75
N LYS A 31 6.42 16.78 -5.70
CA LYS A 31 7.70 17.42 -6.05
C LYS A 31 7.69 17.93 -7.49
N GLN A 32 7.30 17.09 -8.45
CA GLN A 32 7.22 17.46 -9.86
C GLN A 32 6.22 18.58 -10.13
N ILE A 33 5.09 18.57 -9.44
CA ILE A 33 4.09 19.65 -9.54
C ILE A 33 4.66 20.97 -9.02
N LYS A 34 5.43 20.95 -7.93
CA LYS A 34 6.08 22.15 -7.38
C LYS A 34 7.22 22.69 -8.23
N LEU A 35 7.98 21.81 -8.87
CA LEU A 35 9.14 22.19 -9.70
C LEU A 35 8.74 22.79 -11.05
N LYS A 36 7.55 22.46 -11.58
CA LYS A 36 7.07 23.02 -12.85
C LYS A 36 6.41 24.37 -12.59
N PRO A 37 6.84 25.44 -13.28
CA PRO A 37 6.17 26.73 -13.17
C PRO A 37 4.69 26.57 -13.51
N ARG A 38 3.84 27.26 -12.77
CA ARG A 38 2.39 27.24 -13.00
C ARG A 38 2.11 27.84 -14.37
N VAL A 39 1.97 26.97 -15.38
CA VAL A 39 1.40 27.37 -16.65
C VAL A 39 -0.10 27.54 -16.37
N HIS A 40 -0.57 28.79 -16.40
CA HIS A 40 -1.96 29.19 -16.11
C HIS A 40 -2.48 28.74 -14.73
N ASN A 41 -2.70 29.62 -13.83
CA ASN A 41 -3.42 29.56 -12.54
C ASN A 41 -4.19 28.25 -12.18
N SER A 42 -3.69 27.07 -12.59
CA SER A 42 -4.30 25.77 -12.37
C SER A 42 -3.79 25.15 -11.06
N SER A 43 -4.68 24.81 -10.17
CA SER A 43 -4.35 24.04 -8.98
C SER A 43 -4.43 22.54 -9.28
N LYS A 44 -3.48 21.78 -8.74
CA LYS A 44 -3.47 20.31 -8.85
C LYS A 44 -3.63 19.73 -7.45
N SER A 45 -4.72 19.00 -7.25
CA SER A 45 -5.00 18.33 -5.97
C SER A 45 -4.63 16.85 -6.02
N LEU A 46 -3.95 16.36 -4.97
CA LEU A 46 -3.68 14.94 -4.79
C LEU A 46 -4.65 14.37 -3.75
N ASN A 47 -5.37 13.35 -4.13
CA ASN A 47 -6.44 12.76 -3.34
C ASN A 47 -6.26 11.25 -3.22
N LEU A 48 -6.71 10.66 -2.13
CA LEU A 48 -6.69 9.22 -1.89
C LEU A 48 -8.10 8.68 -1.71
N VAL A 49 -8.46 7.66 -2.45
CA VAL A 49 -9.71 6.91 -2.29
C VAL A 49 -9.38 5.46 -1.95
N LEU A 50 -9.77 5.04 -0.76
CA LEU A 50 -9.68 3.64 -0.35
C LEU A 50 -10.92 2.90 -0.82
N VAL A 51 -10.72 1.78 -1.53
CA VAL A 51 -11.81 0.94 -2.03
C VAL A 51 -12.15 -0.18 -1.05
N PRO A 52 -13.37 -0.72 -1.10
CA PRO A 52 -13.77 -1.85 -0.28
C PRO A 52 -12.81 -3.03 -0.42
N CYS A 53 -12.36 -3.54 0.72
CA CYS A 53 -11.47 -4.69 0.77
C CYS A 53 -11.76 -5.53 2.02
N PRO A 54 -11.91 -6.86 1.88
CA PRO A 54 -12.10 -7.74 3.03
C PRO A 54 -10.93 -7.74 4.03
N ASN A 55 -9.76 -7.34 3.55
CA ASN A 55 -8.52 -7.32 4.33
C ASN A 55 -8.17 -5.94 4.91
N ALA A 56 -9.10 -4.97 4.86
CA ALA A 56 -8.86 -3.65 5.44
C ALA A 56 -8.72 -3.74 6.96
N THR A 57 -7.67 -3.12 7.51
CA THR A 57 -7.39 -3.10 8.95
C THR A 57 -8.09 -1.94 9.66
N GLY A 58 -8.52 -0.92 8.91
CA GLY A 58 -9.06 0.35 9.43
C GLY A 58 -7.98 1.39 9.74
N ASN A 59 -6.70 1.00 9.80
CA ASN A 59 -5.57 1.87 10.12
C ASN A 59 -4.93 2.52 8.89
N GLU A 60 -5.39 2.17 7.68
CA GLU A 60 -4.84 2.66 6.41
C GLU A 60 -4.83 4.19 6.33
N ILE A 61 -5.87 4.83 6.89
CA ILE A 61 -5.99 6.29 6.88
C ILE A 61 -4.98 6.94 7.80
N ILE A 62 -4.77 6.34 8.97
CA ILE A 62 -3.79 6.85 9.95
C ILE A 62 -2.39 6.81 9.31
N ALA A 63 -2.06 5.69 8.68
CA ALA A 63 -0.81 5.52 7.96
C ALA A 63 -0.68 6.51 6.79
N ALA A 64 -1.70 6.63 5.94
CA ALA A 64 -1.70 7.55 4.80
C ALA A 64 -1.49 9.00 5.22
N LYS A 65 -2.19 9.46 6.27
CA LYS A 65 -2.04 10.83 6.82
C LYS A 65 -0.65 11.10 7.38
N LYS A 66 0.00 10.09 7.95
CA LYS A 66 1.36 10.22 8.49
C LYS A 66 2.41 10.38 7.36
N TRP A 67 2.17 9.78 6.20
CA TRP A 67 3.13 9.75 5.12
C TRP A 67 3.02 10.91 4.14
N PHE A 68 1.80 11.35 3.86
CA PHE A 68 1.54 12.39 2.89
C PHE A 68 0.25 13.17 3.21
N GLN A 69 0.28 14.47 2.98
CA GLN A 69 -0.88 15.34 3.16
C GLN A 69 -1.72 15.38 1.87
N PHE A 70 -2.65 14.43 1.74
CA PHE A 70 -3.66 14.46 0.68
C PHE A 70 -4.70 15.55 0.94
N GLU A 71 -5.22 16.18 -0.11
CA GLU A 71 -6.32 17.15 0.02
C GLU A 71 -7.59 16.46 0.51
N LYS A 72 -7.91 15.28 -0.04
CA LYS A 72 -9.02 14.44 0.42
C LYS A 72 -8.55 13.01 0.63
N ILE A 73 -9.04 12.40 1.72
CA ILE A 73 -8.91 10.96 1.95
C ILE A 73 -10.29 10.38 2.15
N ILE A 74 -10.75 9.56 1.21
CA ILE A 74 -12.04 8.88 1.27
C ILE A 74 -11.86 7.47 1.84
N LYS A 75 -12.55 7.20 2.95
CA LYS A 75 -12.53 5.88 3.62
C LYS A 75 -13.24 4.83 2.78
N ALA A 76 -12.81 3.57 2.84
CA ALA A 76 -13.44 2.47 2.12
C ALA A 76 -14.96 2.36 2.41
N LYS A 77 -15.40 2.55 3.65
CA LYS A 77 -16.82 2.55 4.02
C LYS A 77 -17.65 3.66 3.36
N ASN A 78 -17.00 4.70 2.85
CA ASN A 78 -17.65 5.83 2.19
C ASN A 78 -17.59 5.73 0.65
N PHE A 79 -16.98 4.69 0.12
CA PHE A 79 -16.79 4.53 -1.32
C PHE A 79 -18.12 4.58 -2.11
N TRP A 80 -19.10 3.82 -1.67
CA TRP A 80 -20.44 3.84 -2.29
C TRP A 80 -21.15 5.18 -2.18
N LYS A 81 -20.98 5.87 -1.05
CA LYS A 81 -21.53 7.23 -0.88
C LYS A 81 -20.86 8.23 -1.82
N LEU A 82 -19.55 8.06 -2.07
CA LEU A 82 -18.81 8.86 -3.05
C LEU A 82 -19.35 8.63 -4.46
N LEU A 83 -19.57 7.38 -4.87
CA LEU A 83 -20.12 7.06 -6.20
C LEU A 83 -21.53 7.61 -6.39
N LEU A 84 -22.40 7.50 -5.40
CA LEU A 84 -23.77 8.00 -5.48
C LEU A 84 -23.82 9.53 -5.50
N ASN A 85 -23.08 10.18 -4.62
CA ASN A 85 -23.09 11.63 -4.49
C ASN A 85 -21.67 12.18 -4.21
N PRO A 86 -20.84 12.38 -5.26
CA PRO A 86 -19.50 12.92 -5.10
C PRO A 86 -19.45 14.28 -4.40
N LYS A 87 -20.46 15.13 -4.63
CA LYS A 87 -20.55 16.50 -4.07
C LYS A 87 -20.56 16.51 -2.55
N LYS A 88 -21.04 15.44 -1.88
CA LYS A 88 -20.98 15.32 -0.41
C LYS A 88 -19.55 15.27 0.14
N PHE A 89 -18.56 14.98 -0.70
CA PHE A 89 -17.15 14.92 -0.33
C PHE A 89 -16.37 16.16 -0.79
N GLY A 90 -17.09 17.23 -1.04
CA GLY A 90 -16.54 18.50 -1.52
C GLY A 90 -16.62 18.65 -3.03
N SER A 91 -16.10 19.76 -3.50
CA SER A 91 -16.02 20.03 -4.93
C SER A 91 -14.95 19.19 -5.60
N TRP A 92 -15.25 18.72 -6.80
CA TRP A 92 -14.31 18.01 -7.66
C TRP A 92 -14.11 18.85 -8.92
N PRO A 93 -12.86 19.10 -9.37
CA PRO A 93 -12.58 19.73 -10.65
C PRO A 93 -13.28 19.02 -11.81
N SER A 94 -13.52 19.75 -12.89
CA SER A 94 -14.08 19.17 -14.13
C SER A 94 -13.14 18.17 -14.79
N ASN A 95 -11.82 18.34 -14.58
CA ASN A 95 -10.78 17.48 -15.14
C ASN A 95 -10.08 16.69 -14.04
N GLY A 96 -9.75 15.44 -14.34
CA GLY A 96 -9.05 14.60 -13.38
C GLY A 96 -8.44 13.34 -13.97
N LEU A 97 -7.63 12.70 -13.15
CA LEU A 97 -7.02 11.41 -13.43
C LEU A 97 -7.21 10.49 -12.22
N VAL A 98 -7.76 9.32 -12.45
CA VAL A 98 -7.81 8.22 -11.49
C VAL A 98 -6.67 7.27 -11.76
N ILE A 99 -5.81 7.05 -10.77
CA ILE A 99 -4.66 6.13 -10.83
C ILE A 99 -4.93 4.95 -9.91
N PHE A 100 -5.07 3.77 -10.50
CA PHE A 100 -5.19 2.53 -9.75
C PHE A 100 -3.82 2.04 -9.28
N LEU A 101 -3.68 1.81 -7.97
CA LEU A 101 -2.46 1.34 -7.32
C LEU A 101 -2.70 0.18 -6.35
N GLY A 102 -3.90 -0.39 -6.30
CA GLY A 102 -4.18 -1.54 -5.45
C GLY A 102 -5.65 -1.79 -5.21
N GLY A 103 -5.98 -3.04 -4.92
CA GLY A 103 -7.33 -3.51 -4.76
C GLY A 103 -7.91 -4.17 -6.00
N ASP A 104 -9.24 -4.12 -6.16
CA ASP A 104 -9.88 -4.55 -7.40
C ASP A 104 -9.96 -3.36 -8.38
N GLN A 105 -9.41 -3.56 -9.58
CA GLN A 105 -9.37 -2.56 -10.65
C GLN A 105 -10.77 -2.07 -11.06
N PHE A 106 -11.80 -2.88 -10.87
CA PHE A 106 -13.18 -2.51 -11.18
C PHE A 106 -13.62 -1.22 -10.46
N TRP A 107 -13.23 -1.07 -9.19
CA TRP A 107 -13.60 0.10 -8.40
C TRP A 107 -13.01 1.41 -8.94
N SER A 108 -11.79 1.37 -9.45
CA SER A 108 -11.16 2.55 -10.05
C SER A 108 -11.78 2.91 -11.40
N VAL A 109 -12.14 1.92 -12.21
CA VAL A 109 -12.89 2.13 -13.45
C VAL A 109 -14.23 2.79 -13.15
N LEU A 110 -14.98 2.26 -12.18
CA LEU A 110 -16.29 2.80 -11.81
C LEU A 110 -16.18 4.24 -11.29
N LEU A 111 -15.16 4.53 -10.47
CA LEU A 111 -14.91 5.88 -9.96
C LEU A 111 -14.55 6.86 -11.08
N SER A 112 -13.67 6.47 -12.01
CA SER A 112 -13.28 7.32 -13.14
C SER A 112 -14.47 7.63 -14.05
N ALA A 113 -15.29 6.63 -14.36
CA ALA A 113 -16.52 6.80 -15.13
C ALA A 113 -17.50 7.73 -14.43
N ARG A 114 -17.68 7.57 -13.09
CA ARG A 114 -18.60 8.41 -12.30
C ARG A 114 -18.21 9.89 -12.25
N LEU A 115 -16.90 10.17 -12.22
CA LEU A 115 -16.37 11.52 -12.18
C LEU A 115 -16.10 12.14 -13.56
N GLY A 116 -16.14 11.33 -14.64
CA GLY A 116 -15.76 11.75 -15.99
C GLY A 116 -14.24 11.95 -16.13
N TYR A 117 -13.43 11.25 -15.35
CA TYR A 117 -11.98 11.41 -15.31
C TYR A 117 -11.27 10.39 -16.19
N LEU A 118 -10.05 10.74 -16.62
CA LEU A 118 -9.16 9.78 -17.25
C LEU A 118 -8.80 8.67 -16.24
N HIS A 119 -8.52 7.49 -16.77
CA HIS A 119 -8.18 6.32 -15.97
C HIS A 119 -6.81 5.75 -16.36
N MET A 120 -5.98 5.49 -15.37
CA MET A 120 -4.69 4.82 -15.50
C MET A 120 -4.57 3.70 -14.49
N THR A 121 -4.12 2.53 -14.95
CA THR A 121 -3.88 1.38 -14.09
C THR A 121 -2.40 1.05 -14.03
N TYR A 122 -1.84 0.92 -12.83
CA TYR A 122 -0.62 0.15 -12.61
C TYR A 122 -0.99 -1.34 -12.52
N ALA A 123 -0.47 -2.11 -13.43
CA ALA A 123 -0.74 -3.54 -13.53
C ALA A 123 0.48 -4.34 -13.03
N GLU A 124 0.36 -4.91 -11.82
CA GLU A 124 1.39 -5.78 -11.22
C GLU A 124 1.40 -7.16 -11.89
N TRP A 125 0.23 -7.77 -12.04
CA TRP A 125 0.08 -9.14 -12.59
C TRP A 125 -0.79 -9.20 -13.82
N ILE A 126 -1.82 -8.37 -13.87
CA ILE A 126 -2.82 -8.34 -14.94
C ILE A 126 -3.45 -6.95 -15.04
N ALA A 127 -3.70 -6.49 -16.26
CA ALA A 127 -4.56 -5.34 -16.51
C ALA A 127 -5.96 -5.85 -16.84
N ARG A 128 -6.85 -5.80 -15.86
CA ARG A 128 -8.29 -6.03 -16.08
C ARG A 128 -8.91 -4.79 -16.70
N TRP A 129 -10.02 -4.96 -17.42
CA TRP A 129 -10.77 -3.84 -18.01
C TRP A 129 -9.91 -2.94 -18.93
N PRO A 130 -9.07 -3.52 -19.85
CA PRO A 130 -8.07 -2.74 -20.59
C PRO A 130 -8.68 -1.68 -21.50
N PHE A 131 -9.93 -1.88 -21.95
CA PHE A 131 -10.64 -0.93 -22.81
C PHE A 131 -11.08 0.35 -22.09
N TRP A 132 -11.21 0.31 -20.78
CA TRP A 132 -11.59 1.44 -19.92
C TRP A 132 -10.40 2.28 -19.48
N ASN A 133 -9.20 1.81 -19.79
CA ASN A 133 -7.97 2.49 -19.45
C ASN A 133 -7.53 3.45 -20.57
N ASN A 134 -7.26 4.70 -20.20
CA ASN A 134 -6.59 5.64 -21.09
C ASN A 134 -5.08 5.32 -21.18
N ARG A 135 -4.49 4.83 -20.11
CA ARG A 135 -3.11 4.35 -20.04
C ARG A 135 -3.03 3.13 -19.11
N ILE A 136 -2.14 2.21 -19.46
CA ILE A 136 -1.78 1.06 -18.64
C ILE A 136 -0.27 1.12 -18.40
N VAL A 137 0.11 1.09 -17.15
CA VAL A 137 1.50 1.06 -16.73
C VAL A 137 1.75 -0.32 -16.16
N ALA A 138 2.56 -1.12 -16.82
CA ALA A 138 2.76 -2.53 -16.51
C ALA A 138 4.08 -2.77 -15.78
N MET A 139 4.07 -3.73 -14.85
CA MET A 139 5.27 -4.20 -14.17
C MET A 139 6.21 -4.96 -15.11
N SER A 140 5.68 -5.63 -16.15
CA SER A 140 6.49 -6.44 -17.07
C SER A 140 5.87 -6.50 -18.46
N GLU A 141 6.71 -6.79 -19.47
CA GLU A 141 6.30 -7.03 -20.86
C GLU A 141 5.25 -8.13 -20.96
N ARG A 142 5.36 -9.18 -20.15
CA ARG A 142 4.41 -10.30 -20.15
C ARG A 142 2.95 -9.89 -19.92
N ILE A 143 2.74 -8.77 -19.23
CA ILE A 143 1.40 -8.23 -19.00
C ILE A 143 0.89 -7.58 -20.28
N VAL A 144 1.75 -6.84 -20.97
CA VAL A 144 1.41 -6.15 -22.21
C VAL A 144 1.14 -7.16 -23.34
N ASP A 145 1.94 -8.20 -23.44
CA ASP A 145 1.80 -9.27 -24.46
C ASP A 145 0.45 -9.98 -24.39
N LYS A 146 -0.13 -10.10 -23.19
CA LYS A 146 -1.45 -10.69 -22.97
C LYS A 146 -2.62 -9.79 -23.34
N LEU A 147 -2.35 -8.51 -23.62
CA LEU A 147 -3.40 -7.56 -23.96
C LEU A 147 -3.70 -7.56 -25.47
N PRO A 148 -4.94 -7.23 -25.85
CA PRO A 148 -5.28 -7.07 -27.26
C PRO A 148 -4.33 -6.08 -27.95
N LYS A 149 -3.85 -6.38 -29.17
CA LYS A 149 -2.90 -5.55 -29.92
C LYS A 149 -3.31 -4.09 -30.02
N ARG A 150 -4.60 -3.79 -30.14
CA ARG A 150 -5.13 -2.41 -30.19
C ARG A 150 -4.97 -1.63 -28.88
N ILE A 151 -4.70 -2.30 -27.75
CA ILE A 151 -4.49 -1.69 -26.44
C ILE A 151 -3.02 -1.48 -26.15
N GLN A 152 -2.15 -2.35 -26.66
CA GLN A 152 -0.69 -2.30 -26.39
C GLN A 152 -0.05 -0.93 -26.63
N PRO A 153 -0.43 -0.11 -27.64
CA PRO A 153 0.12 1.26 -27.80
C PRO A 153 -0.20 2.20 -26.63
N ARG A 154 -1.16 1.86 -25.78
CA ARG A 154 -1.48 2.65 -24.57
C ARG A 154 -0.73 2.16 -23.33
N CYS A 155 0.13 1.15 -23.50
CA CYS A 155 0.87 0.53 -22.42
C CYS A 155 2.31 1.08 -22.34
N SER A 156 2.85 1.12 -21.12
CA SER A 156 4.25 1.38 -20.84
C SER A 156 4.72 0.41 -19.78
N VAL A 157 5.89 -0.19 -19.96
CA VAL A 157 6.51 -1.05 -18.95
C VAL A 157 7.50 -0.24 -18.14
N ILE A 158 7.31 -0.23 -16.83
CA ILE A 158 8.17 0.56 -15.90
C ILE A 158 8.84 -0.29 -14.83
N GLY A 159 8.53 -1.60 -14.78
CA GLY A 159 9.06 -2.47 -13.73
C GLY A 159 8.25 -2.44 -12.43
N ASP A 160 8.86 -2.95 -11.39
CA ASP A 160 8.28 -2.98 -10.04
C ASP A 160 8.48 -1.62 -9.35
N LEU A 161 7.37 -0.98 -8.98
CA LEU A 161 7.40 0.29 -8.24
C LEU A 161 8.08 0.18 -6.87
N THR A 162 8.26 -1.04 -6.34
CA THR A 162 8.96 -1.25 -5.06
C THR A 162 10.47 -1.22 -5.20
N ALA A 163 11.01 -1.40 -6.40
CA ALA A 163 12.46 -1.44 -6.65
C ALA A 163 13.16 -0.13 -6.23
N ASP A 164 12.53 1.00 -6.49
CA ASP A 164 13.12 2.31 -6.17
C ASP A 164 13.12 2.62 -4.66
N LEU A 165 12.37 1.86 -3.85
CA LEU A 165 12.30 2.09 -2.40
C LEU A 165 13.60 1.74 -1.69
N THR A 166 14.37 0.81 -2.23
CA THR A 166 15.64 0.34 -1.64
C THR A 166 16.71 1.43 -1.68
N GLU A 167 16.69 2.28 -2.70
CA GLU A 167 17.66 3.37 -2.86
C GLU A 167 17.40 4.55 -1.92
N THR A 168 16.15 4.72 -1.47
CA THR A 168 15.73 5.85 -0.64
C THR A 168 15.56 5.50 0.84
N ALA A 169 15.63 4.22 1.18
CA ALA A 169 15.45 3.76 2.55
C ALA A 169 16.66 4.16 3.42
N LYS A 170 16.55 5.26 4.15
CA LYS A 170 17.46 5.57 5.24
C LYS A 170 17.07 4.71 6.44
N ILE A 171 18.00 3.91 6.92
CA ILE A 171 17.85 3.19 8.19
C ILE A 171 18.19 4.18 9.30
N ASP A 172 17.16 4.77 9.89
CA ASP A 172 17.32 5.76 10.97
C ASP A 172 17.93 5.13 12.26
N ASN A 173 17.72 3.83 12.45
CA ASN A 173 18.30 3.06 13.56
C ASN A 173 18.89 1.77 13.01
N PRO A 174 20.19 1.71 12.73
CA PRO A 174 20.84 0.48 12.31
C PRO A 174 20.75 -0.56 13.43
N LEU A 175 20.50 -1.80 13.05
CA LEU A 175 20.52 -2.91 14.00
C LEU A 175 21.91 -2.99 14.64
N PRO A 176 22.01 -3.39 15.92
CA PRO A 176 23.29 -3.70 16.56
C PRO A 176 24.09 -4.71 15.73
N SER A 177 25.41 -4.69 15.86
CA SER A 177 26.28 -5.67 15.19
C SER A 177 25.90 -7.09 15.62
N GLY A 178 25.88 -8.01 14.67
CA GLY A 178 25.52 -9.40 14.94
C GLY A 178 24.87 -10.10 13.74
N LYS A 179 24.50 -11.36 13.95
CA LYS A 179 23.79 -12.17 12.95
C LYS A 179 22.29 -12.02 13.17
N TRP A 180 21.61 -11.38 12.23
CA TRP A 180 20.17 -11.15 12.32
C TRP A 180 19.42 -11.99 11.29
N ILE A 181 18.32 -12.59 11.74
CA ILE A 181 17.38 -13.32 10.88
C ILE A 181 16.04 -12.60 10.94
N ALA A 182 15.57 -12.12 9.79
CA ALA A 182 14.26 -11.51 9.67
C ALA A 182 13.18 -12.58 9.53
N LEU A 183 12.18 -12.51 10.39
CA LEU A 183 10.98 -13.34 10.35
C LEU A 183 9.85 -12.54 9.72
N LEU A 184 9.25 -13.04 8.63
CA LEU A 184 8.23 -12.34 7.86
C LEU A 184 6.85 -13.03 7.95
N PRO A 185 6.16 -12.98 9.11
CA PRO A 185 4.92 -13.69 9.34
C PRO A 185 3.72 -13.11 8.56
N GLY A 186 3.93 -12.00 7.84
CA GLY A 186 2.90 -11.27 7.12
C GLY A 186 2.51 -9.97 7.79
N SER A 187 1.58 -9.23 7.18
CA SER A 187 1.12 -7.91 7.64
C SER A 187 -0.37 -7.85 7.96
N LYS A 188 -1.12 -8.91 7.66
CA LYS A 188 -2.58 -8.98 7.88
C LYS A 188 -2.87 -9.82 9.13
N SER A 189 -3.82 -9.39 9.96
CA SER A 189 -4.16 -10.05 11.22
C SER A 189 -4.39 -11.56 11.07
N ALA A 190 -5.13 -11.98 10.03
CA ALA A 190 -5.37 -13.40 9.75
C ALA A 190 -4.08 -14.20 9.47
N LYS A 191 -3.08 -13.57 8.80
CA LYS A 191 -1.78 -14.20 8.57
C LYS A 191 -0.91 -14.20 9.83
N LEU A 192 -0.91 -13.08 10.56
CA LEU A 192 -0.15 -12.94 11.80
C LEU A 192 -0.59 -13.94 12.86
N LYS A 193 -1.90 -14.19 12.97
CA LYS A 193 -2.46 -15.19 13.91
C LYS A 193 -1.84 -16.58 13.76
N ILE A 194 -1.52 -16.97 12.52
CA ILE A 194 -0.88 -18.26 12.20
C ILE A 194 0.64 -18.11 12.15
N GLY A 195 1.12 -17.07 11.50
CA GLY A 195 2.53 -16.87 11.20
C GLY A 195 3.37 -16.58 12.45
N ILE A 196 2.86 -15.82 13.42
CA ILE A 196 3.63 -15.51 14.63
C ILE A 196 4.01 -16.78 15.40
N PRO A 197 3.08 -17.64 15.84
CA PRO A 197 3.46 -18.85 16.58
C PRO A 197 4.36 -19.79 15.76
N PHE A 198 4.09 -19.92 14.44
CA PHE A 198 4.92 -20.72 13.56
C PHE A 198 6.37 -20.20 13.49
N PHE A 199 6.55 -18.90 13.25
CA PHE A 199 7.90 -18.33 13.13
C PHE A 199 8.64 -18.28 14.47
N LEU A 200 7.95 -18.20 15.59
CA LEU A 200 8.58 -18.32 16.91
C LEU A 200 9.11 -19.74 17.15
N GLU A 201 8.41 -20.76 16.71
CA GLU A 201 8.93 -22.14 16.77
C GLU A 201 10.15 -22.32 15.84
N VAL A 202 10.09 -21.76 14.64
CA VAL A 202 11.23 -21.77 13.71
C VAL A 202 12.45 -21.07 14.34
N ALA A 203 12.24 -19.90 14.95
CA ALA A 203 13.32 -19.17 15.64
C ALA A 203 13.90 -19.98 16.80
N ASP A 204 13.07 -20.66 17.60
CA ASP A 204 13.53 -21.52 18.70
C ASP A 204 14.38 -22.69 18.19
N LYS A 205 13.97 -23.31 17.08
CA LYS A 205 14.78 -24.38 16.47
C LYS A 205 16.11 -23.89 15.91
N ILE A 206 16.11 -22.72 15.28
CA ILE A 206 17.33 -22.11 14.74
C ILE A 206 18.28 -21.71 15.88
N SER A 207 17.77 -21.11 16.97
CA SER A 207 18.60 -20.67 18.08
C SER A 207 19.34 -21.82 18.78
N LYS A 208 18.80 -23.04 18.75
CA LYS A 208 19.49 -24.24 19.24
C LYS A 208 20.71 -24.61 18.42
N SER A 209 20.67 -24.35 17.12
CA SER A 209 21.78 -24.63 16.19
C SER A 209 22.71 -23.44 16.00
N MET A 210 22.19 -22.23 16.17
CA MET A 210 22.87 -20.96 15.94
C MET A 210 22.59 -19.98 17.10
N PRO A 211 23.19 -20.21 18.28
CA PRO A 211 22.86 -19.44 19.49
C PRO A 211 23.22 -17.95 19.39
N ASP A 212 24.16 -17.57 18.50
CA ASP A 212 24.58 -16.19 18.29
C ASP A 212 23.61 -15.40 17.38
N CYS A 213 22.57 -16.05 16.83
CA CYS A 213 21.60 -15.37 15.98
C CYS A 213 20.54 -14.64 16.79
N GLN A 214 20.23 -13.45 16.33
CA GLN A 214 19.12 -12.64 16.81
C GLN A 214 17.98 -12.65 15.78
N PHE A 215 16.75 -12.49 16.23
CA PHE A 215 15.59 -12.50 15.36
C PHE A 215 14.88 -11.15 15.41
N LEU A 216 14.36 -10.72 14.27
CA LEU A 216 13.55 -9.52 14.18
C LEU A 216 12.29 -9.77 13.34
N ILE A 217 11.22 -9.08 13.69
CA ILE A 217 9.97 -9.06 12.92
C ILE A 217 9.76 -7.63 12.45
N PRO A 218 9.94 -7.32 11.15
CA PRO A 218 9.61 -6.01 10.63
C PRO A 218 8.11 -5.74 10.78
N LEU A 219 7.75 -4.62 11.41
CA LEU A 219 6.36 -4.23 11.59
C LEU A 219 5.87 -3.44 10.38
N ALA A 220 4.78 -3.89 9.77
CA ALA A 220 4.07 -3.05 8.82
C ALA A 220 3.50 -1.81 9.55
N PRO A 221 3.44 -0.64 8.89
CA PRO A 221 2.98 0.61 9.52
C PRO A 221 1.56 0.56 10.09
N THR A 222 0.77 -0.40 9.67
CA THR A 222 -0.61 -0.64 10.12
C THR A 222 -0.72 -1.71 11.20
N THR A 223 0.37 -2.41 11.51
CA THR A 223 0.40 -3.50 12.50
C THR A 223 0.70 -2.93 13.90
N ASN A 224 -0.07 -3.37 14.88
CA ASN A 224 0.12 -2.99 16.27
C ASN A 224 0.98 -4.03 16.99
N ILE A 225 2.00 -3.58 17.73
CA ILE A 225 2.86 -4.46 18.54
C ILE A 225 2.05 -5.30 19.54
N ASN A 226 0.99 -4.75 20.11
CA ASN A 226 0.12 -5.48 21.04
C ASN A 226 -0.60 -6.66 20.38
N GLU A 227 -0.90 -6.56 19.08
CA GLU A 227 -1.47 -7.66 18.30
C GLU A 227 -0.46 -8.80 18.15
N LEU A 228 0.82 -8.49 17.89
CA LEU A 228 1.88 -9.48 17.84
C LEU A 228 2.08 -10.16 19.21
N LYS A 229 2.14 -9.36 20.28
CA LYS A 229 2.24 -9.87 21.66
C LYS A 229 1.06 -10.80 21.99
N TYR A 230 -0.15 -10.46 21.54
CA TYR A 230 -1.31 -11.35 21.69
C TYR A 230 -1.14 -12.66 20.92
N PHE A 231 -0.70 -12.59 19.65
CA PHE A 231 -0.53 -13.79 18.83
C PHE A 231 0.65 -14.67 19.26
N SER A 232 1.64 -14.14 19.97
CA SER A 232 2.72 -14.93 20.57
C SER A 232 2.32 -15.62 21.88
N SER A 233 1.25 -15.17 22.51
CA SER A 233 0.81 -15.67 23.83
C SER A 233 -0.02 -16.93 23.73
N SER A 234 -0.18 -17.65 24.87
CA SER A 234 -1.07 -18.80 25.01
C SER A 234 -2.56 -18.48 24.83
N LYS A 235 -2.93 -17.19 24.80
CA LYS A 235 -4.28 -16.72 24.50
C LYS A 235 -4.68 -16.92 23.03
N ASN A 236 -3.69 -17.04 22.13
CA ASN A 236 -3.95 -17.43 20.75
C ASN A 236 -4.13 -18.96 20.68
N PRO A 237 -5.32 -19.47 20.29
CA PRO A 237 -5.55 -20.92 20.24
C PRO A 237 -4.57 -21.67 19.31
N ILE A 238 -4.07 -21.00 18.28
CA ILE A 238 -3.12 -21.60 17.32
C ILE A 238 -1.74 -21.78 17.96
N SER A 239 -1.34 -20.94 18.92
CA SER A 239 -0.05 -21.07 19.61
C SER A 239 0.08 -22.40 20.36
N LYS A 240 -1.03 -23.06 20.72
CA LYS A 240 -1.03 -24.38 21.34
C LYS A 240 -0.55 -25.51 20.41
N GLN A 241 -0.54 -25.25 19.10
CA GLN A 241 -0.10 -26.22 18.08
C GLN A 241 1.43 -26.17 17.89
N TYR A 242 2.10 -25.19 18.49
CA TYR A 242 3.53 -24.95 18.35
C TYR A 242 4.23 -25.01 19.70
N GLU A 243 5.32 -25.77 19.77
CA GLU A 243 6.13 -25.96 20.98
C GLU A 243 7.31 -25.00 21.01
N SER A 244 7.03 -23.69 20.94
CA SER A 244 8.11 -22.69 21.00
C SER A 244 8.50 -22.38 22.45
N GLY A 245 9.81 -22.36 22.72
CA GLY A 245 10.40 -21.81 23.93
C GLY A 245 10.34 -20.28 23.97
N ILE A 246 10.26 -19.63 22.80
CA ILE A 246 10.19 -18.17 22.66
C ILE A 246 8.73 -17.73 22.79
N LYS A 247 8.40 -17.04 23.87
CA LYS A 247 7.00 -16.63 24.17
C LYS A 247 6.80 -15.13 24.27
N SER A 248 7.83 -14.33 24.03
CA SER A 248 7.74 -12.87 24.14
C SER A 248 8.30 -12.20 22.89
N ILE A 249 7.68 -11.09 22.51
CA ILE A 249 8.11 -10.18 21.46
C ILE A 249 8.26 -8.80 22.10
N THR A 250 9.45 -8.23 22.02
CA THR A 250 9.75 -6.88 22.52
C THR A 250 9.95 -5.93 21.35
N LYS A 251 9.73 -4.64 21.59
CA LYS A 251 10.03 -3.62 20.59
C LYS A 251 11.52 -3.31 20.62
N ALA A 252 12.19 -3.27 19.47
CA ALA A 252 13.56 -2.79 19.40
C ALA A 252 13.59 -1.36 19.97
N ASN A 253 14.49 -1.07 20.92
CA ASN A 253 14.64 0.20 21.65
C ASN A 253 13.70 0.45 22.84
N GLU A 254 12.84 -0.46 23.25
CA GLU A 254 12.34 -0.46 24.62
C GLU A 254 13.45 -1.05 25.51
N LYS A 255 14.21 -0.18 26.19
CA LYS A 255 15.06 -0.63 27.29
C LYS A 255 14.10 -1.16 28.37
N GLU A 256 14.33 -2.41 28.80
CA GLU A 256 13.76 -2.95 30.02
C GLU A 256 14.20 -2.15 31.24
#